data_16cb96501a57d7cdf1b42d94ead1e4d1
#
_entry.id   16cb96501a57d7cdf1b42d94ead1e4d1
#
_cell.length_a   1.000
_cell.length_b   1.000
_cell.length_c   1.000
_cell.angle_alpha   90.00
_cell.angle_beta   90.00
_cell.angle_gamma   90.00
#
_symmetry.space_group_name_H-M   'P 1'
#
loop_
_entity.id
_entity.type
_entity.pdbx_description
1 polymer ?
#
loop_
_entity_poly.entity_id
_entity_poly.type
_entity_poly.pdbx_seq_one_letter_code
_entity_poly.pdbx_strand_id
1 'polypeptide(L)'
;MKRLLPFLLFLLPFVAQAESLHFPYNPALSPDGKTIYFSYDGDIFTVPAEGGMAMRFVSLGAIESHPKVSPDGKWVAFASNIQ
;
A
#
# COMPACT_ATOMS: atom_id res chain seq x y z
N MET A 1 3.55 28.67 -1.37
CA MET A 1 4.81 28.12 -1.71
C MET A 1 5.56 27.45 -0.57
N LYS A 2 5.71 28.15 0.52
CA LYS A 2 6.41 27.54 1.65
C LYS A 2 5.72 26.33 2.17
N ARG A 3 4.43 26.25 2.03
CA ARG A 3 3.71 25.06 2.49
C ARG A 3 4.01 23.85 1.67
N LEU A 4 4.27 24.05 0.37
CA LEU A 4 4.58 22.92 -0.48
C LEU A 4 5.94 22.35 -0.19
N LEU A 5 6.88 23.20 0.18
CA LEU A 5 8.23 22.73 0.44
C LEU A 5 8.30 21.71 1.55
N PRO A 6 7.68 21.96 2.71
CA PRO A 6 7.69 20.96 3.76
C PRO A 6 7.04 19.66 3.31
N PHE A 7 5.97 19.77 2.54
CA PHE A 7 5.30 18.58 2.06
C PHE A 7 6.20 17.77 1.13
N LEU A 8 6.89 18.46 0.22
CA LEU A 8 7.79 17.77 -0.69
C LEU A 8 8.96 17.13 0.05
N LEU A 9 9.49 17.82 1.03
CA LEU A 9 10.58 17.27 1.81
C LEU A 9 10.17 16.00 2.52
N PHE A 10 8.92 15.95 2.97
CA PHE A 10 8.42 14.76 3.61
C PHE A 10 8.37 13.59 2.64
N LEU A 11 7.97 13.84 1.41
CA LEU A 11 7.87 12.78 0.43
C LEU A 11 9.23 12.29 -0.04
N LEU A 12 10.18 13.18 -0.22
CA LEU A 12 11.48 12.80 -0.75
C LEU A 12 12.21 11.79 0.14
N PRO A 13 12.30 12.02 1.44
CA PRO A 13 12.95 11.03 2.29
C PRO A 13 12.27 9.67 2.23
N PHE A 14 10.96 9.67 2.15
CA PHE A 14 10.24 8.42 2.06
C PHE A 14 10.61 7.65 0.80
N VAL A 15 10.63 8.34 -0.34
CA VAL A 15 10.98 7.71 -1.60
C VAL A 15 12.40 7.17 -1.57
N ALA A 16 13.33 7.94 -1.02
CA ALA A 16 14.70 7.50 -0.94
C ALA A 16 14.84 6.24 -0.10
N GLN A 17 14.12 6.18 0.99
CA GLN A 17 14.16 4.99 1.83
C GLN A 17 13.56 3.80 1.11
N ALA A 18 12.50 4.02 0.35
CA ALA A 18 11.87 2.94 -0.38
C ALA A 18 12.80 2.34 -1.40
N GLU A 19 13.69 3.15 -1.98
CA GLU A 19 14.65 2.62 -2.94
C GLU A 19 15.65 1.68 -2.32
N SER A 20 16.02 1.93 -1.09
CA SER A 20 16.98 1.06 -0.41
C SER A 20 16.31 -0.08 0.33
N LEU A 21 14.99 -0.08 0.40
CA LEU A 21 14.21 -1.11 1.04
C LEU A 21 13.28 -1.73 0.02
N HIS A 22 12.16 -2.25 0.50
CA HIS A 22 11.17 -2.84 -0.39
C HIS A 22 10.13 -1.80 -0.73
N PHE A 23 9.93 -1.55 -2.02
CA PHE A 23 8.95 -0.59 -2.48
C PHE A 23 7.55 -1.13 -2.26
N PRO A 24 6.63 -0.30 -1.76
CA PRO A 24 5.22 -0.66 -1.84
C PRO A 24 4.78 -0.57 -3.30
N TYR A 25 4.04 -1.55 -3.76
CA TYR A 25 3.60 -1.56 -5.15
C TYR A 25 2.29 -2.32 -5.29
N ASN A 26 1.78 -2.34 -6.51
CA ASN A 26 0.49 -2.93 -6.85
C ASN A 26 -0.64 -2.30 -6.02
N PRO A 27 -0.78 -0.97 -6.04
CA PRO A 27 -1.81 -0.35 -5.22
C PRO A 27 -3.20 -0.59 -5.77
N ALA A 28 -4.17 -0.68 -4.87
CA ALA A 28 -5.58 -0.79 -5.22
C ALA A 28 -6.37 0.07 -4.27
N LEU A 29 -7.25 0.90 -4.82
CA LEU A 29 -8.05 1.81 -4.03
C LEU A 29 -9.41 1.17 -3.76
N SER A 30 -9.88 1.29 -2.52
CA SER A 30 -11.23 0.83 -2.22
C SER A 30 -12.25 1.66 -2.98
N PRO A 31 -13.44 1.09 -3.25
CA PRO A 31 -14.45 1.82 -4.02
C PRO A 31 -14.88 3.14 -3.43
N ASP A 32 -14.84 3.27 -2.10
CA ASP A 32 -15.20 4.52 -1.45
C ASP A 32 -14.05 5.51 -1.41
N GLY A 33 -12.88 5.14 -1.94
CA GLY A 33 -11.73 6.02 -2.02
C GLY A 33 -11.02 6.27 -0.70
N LYS A 34 -11.32 5.51 0.33
CA LYS A 34 -10.78 5.80 1.65
C LYS A 34 -9.60 4.95 2.05
N THR A 35 -9.39 3.83 1.41
CA THR A 35 -8.33 2.89 1.79
C THR A 35 -7.55 2.46 0.57
N ILE A 36 -6.23 2.41 0.73
CA ILE A 36 -5.35 1.89 -0.31
C ILE A 36 -4.79 0.57 0.19
N TYR A 37 -4.88 -0.45 -0.65
CA TYR A 37 -4.26 -1.75 -0.42
C TYR A 37 -3.03 -1.82 -1.29
N PHE A 38 -1.95 -2.41 -0.79
CA PHE A 38 -0.73 -2.50 -1.58
C PHE A 38 0.12 -3.67 -1.11
N SER A 39 1.03 -4.09 -1.98
CA SER A 39 1.97 -5.15 -1.65
C SER A 39 3.23 -4.54 -1.08
N TYR A 40 3.74 -5.13 -0.02
CA TYR A 40 5.00 -4.71 0.55
C TYR A 40 5.62 -5.89 1.27
N ASP A 41 6.85 -6.20 0.88
CA ASP A 41 7.63 -7.24 1.54
C ASP A 41 6.88 -8.57 1.62
N GLY A 42 6.14 -8.90 0.56
CA GLY A 42 5.45 -10.17 0.47
C GLY A 42 4.10 -10.23 1.16
N ASP A 43 3.66 -9.15 1.74
CA ASP A 43 2.38 -9.09 2.44
C ASP A 43 1.49 -8.03 1.81
N ILE A 44 0.20 -8.09 2.13
CA ILE A 44 -0.74 -7.05 1.71
C ILE A 44 -0.97 -6.14 2.90
N PHE A 45 -0.82 -4.85 2.66
CA PHE A 45 -1.01 -3.81 3.68
C PHE A 45 -2.14 -2.89 3.27
N THR A 46 -2.67 -2.18 4.23
CA THR A 46 -3.63 -1.12 4.00
C THR A 46 -3.12 0.17 4.62
N VAL A 47 -3.52 1.28 4.01
CA VAL A 47 -3.25 2.59 4.58
C VAL A 47 -4.42 3.49 4.21
N PRO A 48 -4.80 4.43 5.11
CA PRO A 48 -5.84 5.40 4.74
C PRO A 48 -5.40 6.23 3.55
N ALA A 49 -6.31 6.49 2.62
CA ALA A 49 -5.96 7.21 1.40
C ALA A 49 -5.46 8.62 1.70
N GLU A 50 -5.89 9.22 2.78
CA GLU A 50 -5.43 10.55 3.15
C GLU A 50 -4.14 10.54 3.95
N GLY A 51 -3.57 9.36 4.18
CA GLY A 51 -2.32 9.24 4.89
C GLY A 51 -2.52 8.65 6.27
N GLY A 52 -1.42 8.26 6.87
CA GLY A 52 -1.49 7.67 8.20
C GLY A 52 -0.63 6.43 8.25
N MET A 53 -0.91 5.58 9.21
CA MET A 53 -0.12 4.40 9.46
C MET A 53 -0.60 3.24 8.58
N ALA A 54 0.35 2.60 7.91
CA ALA A 54 0.04 1.38 7.17
C ALA A 54 -0.06 0.21 8.14
N MET A 55 -0.98 -0.70 7.85
CA MET A 55 -1.19 -1.87 8.68
C MET A 55 -1.18 -3.11 7.82
N ARG A 56 -0.60 -4.18 8.35
CA ARG A 56 -0.60 -5.46 7.65
C ARG A 56 -2.01 -6.02 7.60
N PHE A 57 -2.45 -6.37 6.40
CA PHE A 57 -3.80 -6.88 6.18
C PHE A 57 -3.78 -8.39 6.00
N VAL A 58 -2.86 -8.91 5.20
CA VAL A 58 -2.73 -10.35 4.97
C VAL A 58 -1.27 -10.72 5.03
N SER A 59 -0.96 -11.79 5.74
CA SER A 59 0.41 -12.32 5.81
C SER A 59 0.30 -13.83 5.96
N LEU A 60 0.56 -14.55 4.87
CA LEU A 60 0.38 -15.99 4.82
C LEU A 60 1.69 -16.77 4.77
N GLY A 61 2.81 -16.08 4.93
CA GLY A 61 4.10 -16.75 4.87
C GLY A 61 4.56 -17.06 3.45
N ALA A 62 3.88 -16.51 2.46
CA ALA A 62 4.26 -16.61 1.07
C ALA A 62 4.38 -15.20 0.54
N ILE A 63 4.49 -15.04 -0.77
CA ILE A 63 4.52 -13.70 -1.35
C ILE A 63 3.12 -13.40 -1.88
N GLU A 64 2.44 -12.48 -1.23
CA GLU A 64 1.12 -12.00 -1.65
C GLU A 64 1.29 -10.70 -2.41
N SER A 65 0.53 -10.54 -3.47
CA SER A 65 0.66 -9.37 -4.33
C SER A 65 -0.62 -9.10 -5.10
N HIS A 66 -0.64 -7.97 -5.78
CA HIS A 66 -1.71 -7.60 -6.70
C HIS A 66 -3.09 -7.61 -6.05
N PRO A 67 -3.26 -6.88 -4.96
CA PRO A 67 -4.59 -6.82 -4.35
C PRO A 67 -5.58 -6.13 -5.27
N LYS A 68 -6.81 -6.59 -5.24
CA LYS A 68 -7.91 -5.98 -5.97
C LYS A 68 -9.13 -5.99 -5.10
N VAL A 69 -9.81 -4.86 -5.05
CA VAL A 69 -10.99 -4.71 -4.22
C VAL A 69 -12.22 -4.85 -5.09
N SER A 70 -13.20 -5.61 -4.60
CA SER A 70 -14.43 -5.79 -5.35
C SER A 70 -15.20 -4.47 -5.45
N PRO A 71 -16.07 -4.32 -6.47
CA PRO A 71 -16.80 -3.06 -6.62
C PRO A 71 -17.66 -2.68 -5.43
N ASP A 72 -18.15 -3.65 -4.68
CA ASP A 72 -18.97 -3.37 -3.49
C ASP A 72 -18.11 -3.21 -2.23
N GLY A 73 -16.81 -3.35 -2.34
CA GLY A 73 -15.91 -3.15 -1.22
C GLY A 73 -15.89 -4.28 -0.20
N LYS A 74 -16.56 -5.40 -0.48
CA LYS A 74 -16.67 -6.47 0.50
C LYS A 74 -15.58 -7.51 0.41
N TRP A 75 -14.88 -7.56 -0.72
CA TRP A 75 -13.87 -8.60 -0.95
C TRP A 75 -12.57 -7.98 -1.42
N VAL A 76 -11.49 -8.60 -1.03
CA VAL A 76 -10.17 -8.27 -1.57
C VAL A 76 -9.57 -9.57 -2.09
N ALA A 77 -9.28 -9.58 -3.39
CA ALA A 77 -8.61 -10.70 -4.02
C ALA A 77 -7.13 -10.36 -4.15
N PHE A 78 -6.28 -11.36 -4.08
CA PHE A 78 -4.85 -11.13 -4.26
C PHE A 78 -4.22 -12.41 -4.79
N ALA A 79 -3.05 -12.25 -5.37
CA ALA A 79 -2.26 -13.38 -5.83
C ALA A 79 -1.34 -13.85 -4.71
N SER A 80 -1.08 -15.15 -4.64
CA SER A 80 -0.18 -15.68 -3.66
C SER A 80 0.65 -16.78 -4.31
N ASN A 81 1.92 -16.84 -3.95
CA ASN A 81 2.78 -17.89 -4.50
C ASN A 81 3.02 -19.01 -3.51
N ILE A 82 2.01 -19.36 -2.76
CA ILE A 82 2.08 -20.50 -1.86
C ILE A 82 2.39 -21.75 -2.66
N GLN A 83 3.32 -22.52 -2.13
CA GLN A 83 3.73 -23.76 -2.77
C GLN A 83 3.33 -24.98 -1.97
#